data_470295be2863da4f8174bf1236ff6397
#
_entry.id   470295be2863da4f8174bf1236ff6397
#
_cell.length_a   1.000
_cell.length_b   1.000
_cell.length_c   1.000
_cell.angle_alpha   90.00
_cell.angle_beta   90.00
_cell.angle_gamma   90.00
#
_symmetry.space_group_name_H-M   'P 1'
#
loop_
_entity.id
_entity.type
_entity.pdbx_description
1 polymer ?
#
loop_
_entity_poly.entity_id
_entity_poly.type
_entity_poly.pdbx_seq_one_letter_code
_entity_poly.pdbx_strand_id
1 'polypeptide(L)'
;MINDGVAKAMKVNSMWIDMSTSVPEAALNVKANLNQSVAMIDAPVAGMSVGADKGTLSIFAGGNASDLERAKPLFDIMGDPSKFFKCGEWGTGYAVKLVLNMLWFNQFVASVEALMLGVKAGVDLETLRKALVGSPCQSIMLERDLMGLLNDGDYDEGFAVALACKDLKLAGDLARNVGVPMEVHATVENIYRRARARYGDRAGEMIPAKLYEDDTNTLLRIK
;
A
#
# COMPACT_ATOMS: atom_id res chain seq x y z
N MET A 1 -10.97 -21.10 6.32
CA MET A 1 -11.31 -20.20 7.44
C MET A 1 -12.81 -20.03 7.66
N ILE A 2 -13.61 -19.86 6.61
CA ILE A 2 -15.06 -19.61 6.76
C ILE A 2 -15.82 -20.90 7.07
N ASN A 3 -15.61 -21.98 6.32
CA ASN A 3 -16.41 -23.20 6.43
C ASN A 3 -16.02 -24.12 7.60
N ASP A 4 -14.78 -24.07 8.06
CA ASP A 4 -14.22 -25.07 8.98
C ASP A 4 -13.63 -24.49 10.27
N GLY A 5 -13.83 -23.20 10.54
CA GLY A 5 -13.00 -22.65 11.57
C GLY A 5 -13.56 -21.46 12.35
N VAL A 6 -12.78 -20.39 12.39
CA VAL A 6 -12.90 -19.29 13.35
C VAL A 6 -14.29 -18.67 13.38
N ALA A 7 -14.91 -18.42 12.22
CA ALA A 7 -16.23 -17.75 12.16
C ALA A 7 -17.33 -18.51 12.94
N LYS A 8 -17.34 -19.86 12.86
CA LYS A 8 -18.29 -20.69 13.59
C LYS A 8 -18.00 -20.82 15.08
N ALA A 9 -16.71 -20.65 15.45
CA ALA A 9 -16.27 -20.77 16.85
C ALA A 9 -16.36 -19.45 17.62
N MET A 10 -16.65 -18.34 16.95
CA MET A 10 -16.73 -17.03 17.59
C MET A 10 -17.90 -16.94 18.57
N LYS A 11 -17.60 -16.45 19.77
CA LYS A 11 -18.57 -16.27 20.83
C LYS A 11 -19.50 -15.08 20.54
N VAL A 12 -20.68 -15.11 21.11
CA VAL A 12 -21.62 -13.97 21.13
C VAL A 12 -20.89 -12.74 21.67
N ASN A 13 -21.13 -11.59 21.05
CA ASN A 13 -20.52 -10.30 21.40
C ASN A 13 -18.99 -10.23 21.23
N SER A 14 -18.36 -11.19 20.53
CA SER A 14 -16.97 -11.03 20.12
C SER A 14 -16.83 -10.05 18.95
N MET A 15 -15.59 -9.79 18.54
CA MET A 15 -15.28 -8.84 17.46
C MET A 15 -14.34 -9.49 16.45
N TRP A 16 -14.65 -9.33 15.17
CA TRP A 16 -13.75 -9.65 14.05
C TRP A 16 -13.11 -8.34 13.56
N ILE A 17 -11.80 -8.22 13.70
CA ILE A 17 -11.04 -7.10 13.18
C ILE A 17 -10.14 -7.64 12.06
N ASP A 18 -10.41 -7.24 10.82
CA ASP A 18 -9.59 -7.62 9.67
C ASP A 18 -8.60 -6.50 9.36
N MET A 19 -7.32 -6.76 9.61
CA MET A 19 -6.21 -5.82 9.37
C MET A 19 -5.49 -6.06 8.05
N SER A 20 -6.02 -6.93 7.19
CA SER A 20 -5.42 -7.23 5.89
C SER A 20 -5.70 -6.15 4.85
N THR A 21 -4.86 -6.09 3.80
CA THR A 21 -5.19 -5.34 2.58
C THR A 21 -6.07 -6.22 1.70
N SER A 22 -7.36 -5.90 1.66
CA SER A 22 -8.42 -6.68 1.00
C SER A 22 -9.44 -5.75 0.33
N VAL A 23 -10.55 -6.32 -0.11
CA VAL A 23 -11.69 -5.62 -0.72
C VAL A 23 -12.97 -5.88 0.08
N PRO A 24 -13.95 -4.96 0.06
CA PRO A 24 -15.22 -5.14 0.77
C PRO A 24 -15.92 -6.47 0.44
N GLU A 25 -15.88 -6.90 -0.82
CA GLU A 25 -16.53 -8.13 -1.29
C GLU A 25 -15.98 -9.40 -0.63
N ALA A 26 -14.66 -9.47 -0.39
CA ALA A 26 -14.04 -10.62 0.27
C ALA A 26 -14.55 -10.75 1.71
N ALA A 27 -14.73 -9.62 2.38
CA ALA A 27 -15.22 -9.60 3.75
C ALA A 27 -16.74 -9.76 3.87
N LEU A 28 -17.52 -9.45 2.83
CA LEU A 28 -18.97 -9.78 2.79
C LEU A 28 -19.21 -11.29 2.98
N ASN A 29 -18.36 -12.13 2.37
CA ASN A 29 -18.44 -13.58 2.56
C ASN A 29 -18.15 -14.01 4.01
N VAL A 30 -17.24 -13.31 4.69
CA VAL A 30 -16.98 -13.55 6.13
C VAL A 30 -18.21 -13.14 6.93
N LYS A 31 -18.74 -11.93 6.71
CA LYS A 31 -19.92 -11.39 7.42
C LYS A 31 -21.14 -12.28 7.29
N ALA A 32 -21.38 -12.83 6.09
CA ALA A 32 -22.53 -13.73 5.86
C ALA A 32 -22.47 -15.04 6.68
N ASN A 33 -21.29 -15.40 7.17
CA ASN A 33 -21.07 -16.63 7.96
C ASN A 33 -20.81 -16.37 9.45
N LEU A 34 -20.74 -15.08 9.86
CA LEU A 34 -20.62 -14.69 11.25
C LEU A 34 -21.99 -14.67 11.93
N ASN A 35 -22.01 -14.96 13.23
CA ASN A 35 -23.20 -14.69 14.06
C ASN A 35 -23.47 -13.18 14.04
N GLN A 36 -24.74 -12.78 13.93
CA GLN A 36 -25.17 -11.38 13.90
C GLN A 36 -24.72 -10.54 15.11
N SER A 37 -24.43 -11.20 16.24
CA SER A 37 -23.90 -10.56 17.46
C SER A 37 -22.40 -10.28 17.40
N VAL A 38 -21.68 -10.73 16.38
CA VAL A 38 -20.25 -10.48 16.21
C VAL A 38 -20.07 -9.16 15.48
N ALA A 39 -19.40 -8.21 16.15
CA ALA A 39 -19.00 -6.95 15.53
C ALA A 39 -17.94 -7.22 14.44
N MET A 40 -17.97 -6.42 13.38
CA MET A 40 -17.01 -6.54 12.29
C MET A 40 -16.40 -5.17 11.95
N ILE A 41 -15.07 -5.13 11.94
CA ILE A 41 -14.26 -3.95 11.61
C ILE A 41 -13.24 -4.36 10.55
N ASP A 42 -13.10 -3.55 9.51
CA ASP A 42 -11.93 -3.55 8.63
C ASP A 42 -10.97 -2.46 9.07
N ALA A 43 -9.73 -2.83 9.35
CA ALA A 43 -8.72 -1.94 9.90
C ALA A 43 -7.33 -2.17 9.28
N PRO A 44 -7.19 -2.13 7.95
CA PRO A 44 -5.89 -2.26 7.32
C PRO A 44 -4.92 -1.19 7.79
N VAL A 45 -3.62 -1.51 7.69
CA VAL A 45 -2.55 -0.73 8.27
C VAL A 45 -1.51 -0.27 7.25
N ALA A 46 -0.76 0.77 7.62
CA ALA A 46 0.48 1.17 6.95
C ALA A 46 1.57 1.43 7.98
N GLY A 47 2.85 1.23 7.60
CA GLY A 47 4.00 1.43 8.49
C GLY A 47 4.98 0.27 8.49
N MET A 48 4.75 -0.75 7.65
CA MET A 48 5.63 -1.91 7.50
C MET A 48 5.84 -2.69 8.82
N SER A 49 6.74 -3.67 8.84
CA SER A 49 7.14 -4.41 10.04
C SER A 49 7.71 -3.49 11.13
N VAL A 50 8.48 -2.49 10.73
CA VAL A 50 9.06 -1.51 11.67
C VAL A 50 7.98 -0.72 12.44
N GLY A 51 6.91 -0.33 11.77
CA GLY A 51 5.76 0.32 12.42
C GLY A 51 5.02 -0.62 13.37
N ALA A 52 4.89 -1.88 13.00
CA ALA A 52 4.28 -2.91 13.84
C ALA A 52 5.09 -3.16 15.11
N ASP A 53 6.41 -3.34 14.99
CA ASP A 53 7.32 -3.57 16.11
C ASP A 53 7.34 -2.41 17.12
N LYS A 54 7.16 -1.19 16.64
CA LYS A 54 7.16 0.03 17.45
C LYS A 54 5.78 0.48 17.94
N GLY A 55 4.70 -0.18 17.53
CA GLY A 55 3.33 0.26 17.82
C GLY A 55 3.00 1.64 17.21
N THR A 56 3.53 1.92 16.01
CA THR A 56 3.37 3.24 15.34
C THR A 56 2.67 3.14 13.98
N LEU A 57 1.88 2.09 13.78
CA LEU A 57 1.11 1.89 12.55
C LEU A 57 0.11 3.02 12.31
N SER A 58 -0.09 3.38 11.06
CA SER A 58 -1.30 4.09 10.65
C SER A 58 -2.42 3.08 10.46
N ILE A 59 -3.58 3.33 11.04
CA ILE A 59 -4.73 2.40 11.04
C ILE A 59 -5.92 3.08 10.36
N PHE A 60 -6.50 2.42 9.36
CA PHE A 60 -7.63 2.92 8.57
C PHE A 60 -8.87 2.08 8.89
N ALA A 61 -9.69 2.54 9.83
CA ALA A 61 -10.77 1.71 10.38
C ALA A 61 -12.15 2.06 9.79
N GLY A 62 -12.82 1.07 9.23
CA GLY A 62 -14.21 1.09 8.79
C GLY A 62 -15.09 0.21 9.70
N GLY A 63 -16.26 0.72 10.09
CA GLY A 63 -17.19 0.00 10.93
C GLY A 63 -18.11 0.93 11.74
N ASN A 64 -19.04 0.34 12.50
CA ASN A 64 -19.94 1.12 13.34
C ASN A 64 -19.17 1.89 14.42
N ALA A 65 -19.60 3.09 14.73
CA ALA A 65 -18.92 3.96 15.70
C ALA A 65 -18.72 3.30 17.07
N SER A 66 -19.74 2.58 17.58
CA SER A 66 -19.68 1.87 18.86
C SER A 66 -18.63 0.73 18.85
N ASP A 67 -18.51 0.03 17.72
CA ASP A 67 -17.53 -1.06 17.56
C ASP A 67 -16.11 -0.51 17.46
N LEU A 68 -15.92 0.60 16.75
CA LEU A 68 -14.64 1.31 16.66
C LEU A 68 -14.16 1.81 18.04
N GLU A 69 -15.06 2.40 18.84
CA GLU A 69 -14.73 2.82 20.22
C GLU A 69 -14.34 1.62 21.10
N ARG A 70 -15.04 0.50 20.97
CA ARG A 70 -14.72 -0.74 21.69
C ARG A 70 -13.36 -1.32 21.28
N ALA A 71 -12.98 -1.20 20.02
CA ALA A 71 -11.69 -1.66 19.49
C ALA A 71 -10.53 -0.69 19.78
N LYS A 72 -10.83 0.57 20.08
CA LYS A 72 -9.83 1.65 20.22
C LYS A 72 -8.67 1.31 21.15
N PRO A 73 -8.86 0.69 22.34
CA PRO A 73 -7.74 0.32 23.20
C PRO A 73 -6.72 -0.62 22.54
N LEU A 74 -7.15 -1.48 21.61
CA LEU A 74 -6.25 -2.34 20.82
C LEU A 74 -5.50 -1.51 19.78
N PHE A 75 -6.18 -0.61 19.10
CA PHE A 75 -5.57 0.25 18.09
C PHE A 75 -4.53 1.21 18.69
N ASP A 76 -4.78 1.73 19.89
CA ASP A 76 -3.84 2.62 20.60
C ASP A 76 -2.53 1.94 21.01
N ILE A 77 -2.53 0.59 21.15
CA ILE A 77 -1.32 -0.20 21.41
C ILE A 77 -0.55 -0.49 20.11
N MET A 78 -1.27 -0.76 19.02
CA MET A 78 -0.67 -1.19 17.76
C MET A 78 -0.24 -0.03 16.87
N GLY A 79 -0.86 1.12 17.00
CA GLY A 79 -0.70 2.27 16.12
C GLY A 79 -0.37 3.57 16.83
N ASP A 80 -0.02 4.56 16.04
CA ASP A 80 0.11 5.94 16.48
C ASP A 80 -1.30 6.54 16.63
N PRO A 81 -1.72 6.98 17.82
CA PRO A 81 -3.06 7.57 18.02
C PRO A 81 -3.35 8.77 17.11
N SER A 82 -2.31 9.51 16.68
CA SER A 82 -2.45 10.62 15.73
C SER A 82 -2.69 10.15 14.29
N LYS A 83 -2.48 8.86 14.02
CA LYS A 83 -2.63 8.21 12.70
C LYS A 83 -3.74 7.15 12.71
N PHE A 84 -4.69 7.28 13.60
CA PHE A 84 -5.91 6.50 13.61
C PHE A 84 -7.01 7.23 12.83
N PHE A 85 -7.45 6.63 11.72
CA PHE A 85 -8.44 7.24 10.82
C PHE A 85 -9.74 6.45 10.85
N LYS A 86 -10.83 7.08 11.31
CA LYS A 86 -12.19 6.54 11.16
C LYS A 86 -12.66 6.84 9.74
N CYS A 87 -12.65 5.81 8.89
CA CYS A 87 -12.87 5.96 7.45
C CYS A 87 -14.36 6.01 7.07
N GLY A 88 -15.23 5.53 7.93
CA GLY A 88 -16.68 5.46 7.71
C GLY A 88 -17.23 4.07 7.99
N GLU A 89 -18.26 3.67 7.24
CA GLU A 89 -18.88 2.37 7.34
C GLU A 89 -17.92 1.25 6.99
N TRP A 90 -18.29 0.04 7.35
CA TRP A 90 -17.53 -1.15 7.05
C TRP A 90 -17.17 -1.28 5.55
N GLY A 91 -15.90 -1.61 5.27
CA GLY A 91 -15.31 -1.68 3.92
C GLY A 91 -14.58 -0.41 3.49
N THR A 92 -14.79 0.73 4.15
CA THR A 92 -14.13 1.99 3.79
C THR A 92 -12.67 2.04 4.20
N GLY A 93 -12.26 1.34 5.23
CA GLY A 93 -10.84 1.17 5.59
C GLY A 93 -10.07 0.45 4.48
N TYR A 94 -10.62 -0.64 3.91
CA TYR A 94 -10.02 -1.31 2.75
C TYR A 94 -9.88 -0.37 1.56
N ALA A 95 -10.92 0.42 1.26
CA ALA A 95 -10.87 1.38 0.16
C ALA A 95 -9.75 2.41 0.37
N VAL A 96 -9.62 2.99 1.57
CA VAL A 96 -8.53 3.94 1.89
C VAL A 96 -7.17 3.27 1.71
N LYS A 97 -6.99 2.05 2.19
CA LYS A 97 -5.71 1.34 2.06
C LYS A 97 -5.34 1.06 0.60
N LEU A 98 -6.30 0.67 -0.23
CA LEU A 98 -6.07 0.44 -1.66
C LEU A 98 -5.73 1.74 -2.39
N VAL A 99 -6.44 2.84 -2.11
CA VAL A 99 -6.15 4.16 -2.68
C VAL A 99 -4.74 4.64 -2.28
N LEU A 100 -4.36 4.46 -1.00
CA LEU A 100 -3.04 4.83 -0.50
C LEU A 100 -1.94 4.06 -1.24
N ASN A 101 -2.03 2.73 -1.30
CA ASN A 101 -1.01 1.91 -1.94
C ASN A 101 -0.93 2.18 -3.44
N MET A 102 -2.08 2.29 -4.13
CA MET A 102 -2.14 2.66 -5.53
C MET A 102 -1.43 3.99 -5.81
N LEU A 103 -1.71 5.02 -5.01
CA LEU A 103 -1.10 6.33 -5.20
C LEU A 103 0.42 6.28 -4.96
N TRP A 104 0.87 5.53 -3.96
CA TRP A 104 2.29 5.32 -3.68
C TRP A 104 3.01 4.68 -4.88
N PHE A 105 2.46 3.59 -5.45
CA PHE A 105 3.05 2.93 -6.61
C PHE A 105 3.02 3.80 -7.86
N ASN A 106 1.97 4.59 -8.07
CA ASN A 106 1.89 5.54 -9.17
C ASN A 106 2.96 6.64 -9.05
N GLN A 107 3.12 7.21 -7.84
CA GLN A 107 4.16 8.22 -7.57
C GLN A 107 5.57 7.64 -7.74
N PHE A 108 5.79 6.39 -7.31
CA PHE A 108 7.06 5.71 -7.46
C PHE A 108 7.46 5.61 -8.93
N VAL A 109 6.61 5.05 -9.79
CA VAL A 109 6.92 4.90 -11.22
C VAL A 109 7.14 6.25 -11.88
N ALA A 110 6.26 7.23 -11.64
CA ALA A 110 6.40 8.58 -12.18
C ALA A 110 7.72 9.26 -11.76
N SER A 111 8.11 9.07 -10.49
CA SER A 111 9.37 9.62 -9.97
C SER A 111 10.58 8.97 -10.61
N VAL A 112 10.57 7.64 -10.78
CA VAL A 112 11.66 6.90 -11.45
C VAL A 112 11.81 7.34 -12.91
N GLU A 113 10.70 7.48 -13.65
CA GLU A 113 10.73 7.97 -15.04
C GLU A 113 11.30 9.39 -15.12
N ALA A 114 10.85 10.30 -14.25
CA ALA A 114 11.33 11.66 -14.22
C ALA A 114 12.84 11.76 -13.91
N LEU A 115 13.31 11.01 -12.91
CA LEU A 115 14.72 10.95 -12.54
C LEU A 115 15.57 10.35 -13.67
N MET A 116 15.12 9.25 -14.28
CA MET A 116 15.82 8.61 -15.38
C MET A 116 15.91 9.54 -16.60
N LEU A 117 14.83 10.22 -16.95
CA LEU A 117 14.82 11.20 -18.04
C LEU A 117 15.87 12.31 -17.80
N GLY A 118 15.89 12.90 -16.61
CA GLY A 118 16.83 13.99 -16.31
C GLY A 118 18.28 13.53 -16.31
N VAL A 119 18.57 12.34 -15.75
CA VAL A 119 19.92 11.76 -15.77
C VAL A 119 20.38 11.47 -17.21
N LYS A 120 19.52 10.93 -18.05
CA LYS A 120 19.81 10.69 -19.48
C LYS A 120 19.96 11.99 -20.26
N ALA A 121 19.34 13.08 -19.82
CA ALA A 121 19.53 14.43 -20.36
C ALA A 121 20.82 15.10 -19.85
N GLY A 122 21.62 14.45 -19.00
CA GLY A 122 22.90 14.94 -18.51
C GLY A 122 22.83 15.71 -17.18
N VAL A 123 21.70 15.70 -16.50
CA VAL A 123 21.56 16.33 -15.17
C VAL A 123 22.11 15.39 -14.10
N ASP A 124 22.88 15.93 -13.17
CA ASP A 124 23.32 15.19 -11.99
C ASP A 124 22.11 14.75 -11.15
N LEU A 125 22.09 13.50 -10.72
CA LEU A 125 20.93 12.88 -10.07
C LEU A 125 20.57 13.57 -8.74
N GLU A 126 21.57 13.90 -7.92
CA GLU A 126 21.31 14.56 -6.64
C GLU A 126 20.77 15.99 -6.84
N THR A 127 21.37 16.72 -7.79
CA THR A 127 20.92 18.06 -8.18
C THR A 127 19.47 18.01 -8.69
N LEU A 128 19.15 17.06 -9.57
CA LEU A 128 17.80 16.88 -10.09
C LEU A 128 16.80 16.60 -8.98
N ARG A 129 17.12 15.63 -8.10
CA ARG A 129 16.25 15.30 -6.96
C ARG A 129 16.01 16.49 -6.05
N LYS A 130 17.07 17.24 -5.69
CA LYS A 130 16.96 18.46 -4.87
C LYS A 130 16.07 19.51 -5.55
N ALA A 131 16.19 19.69 -6.84
CA ALA A 131 15.36 20.62 -7.60
C ALA A 131 13.88 20.21 -7.58
N LEU A 132 13.58 18.90 -7.75
CA LEU A 132 12.22 18.38 -7.68
C LEU A 132 11.63 18.53 -6.27
N VAL A 133 12.40 18.21 -5.22
CA VAL A 133 11.97 18.40 -3.82
C VAL A 133 11.75 19.88 -3.49
N GLY A 134 12.54 20.79 -4.03
CA GLY A 134 12.37 22.24 -3.86
C GLY A 134 11.33 22.90 -4.76
N SER A 135 10.52 22.13 -5.46
CA SER A 135 9.52 22.60 -6.43
C SER A 135 8.09 22.16 -6.07
N PRO A 136 7.06 22.62 -6.79
CA PRO A 136 5.70 22.12 -6.65
C PRO A 136 5.52 20.61 -6.92
N CYS A 137 6.53 19.93 -7.49
CA CYS A 137 6.55 18.47 -7.71
C CYS A 137 7.02 17.69 -6.47
N GLN A 138 7.28 18.35 -5.34
CA GLN A 138 7.72 17.74 -4.09
C GLN A 138 6.76 16.64 -3.61
N SER A 139 7.32 15.54 -3.15
CA SER A 139 6.60 14.45 -2.51
C SER A 139 7.50 13.73 -1.49
N ILE A 140 6.90 13.05 -0.51
CA ILE A 140 7.63 12.19 0.43
C ILE A 140 8.38 11.08 -0.32
N MET A 141 7.86 10.63 -1.45
CA MET A 141 8.53 9.68 -2.34
C MET A 141 9.92 10.18 -2.75
N LEU A 142 10.01 11.40 -3.30
CA LEU A 142 11.28 12.01 -3.74
C LEU A 142 12.19 12.43 -2.57
N GLU A 143 11.60 12.84 -1.45
CA GLU A 143 12.34 13.34 -0.30
C GLU A 143 12.95 12.22 0.55
N ARG A 144 12.21 11.14 0.78
CA ARG A 144 12.54 10.10 1.75
C ARG A 144 12.52 8.68 1.18
N ASP A 145 11.43 8.27 0.54
CA ASP A 145 11.19 6.84 0.27
C ASP A 145 12.14 6.28 -0.78
N LEU A 146 12.55 7.07 -1.77
CA LEU A 146 13.54 6.68 -2.79
C LEU A 146 14.98 6.64 -2.29
N MET A 147 15.29 7.12 -1.07
CA MET A 147 16.69 7.29 -0.68
C MET A 147 17.47 5.99 -0.56
N GLY A 148 16.84 4.89 -0.13
CA GLY A 148 17.47 3.57 -0.13
C GLY A 148 17.90 3.14 -1.53
N LEU A 149 16.99 3.27 -2.50
CA LEU A 149 17.28 2.99 -3.91
C LEU A 149 18.40 3.90 -4.45
N LEU A 150 18.30 5.20 -4.23
CA LEU A 150 19.23 6.16 -4.83
C LEU A 150 20.64 6.13 -4.21
N ASN A 151 20.77 5.80 -2.92
CA ASN A 151 22.07 5.70 -2.26
C ASN A 151 22.70 4.32 -2.46
N ASP A 152 21.93 3.26 -2.16
CA ASP A 152 22.48 1.92 -1.95
C ASP A 152 22.02 0.89 -3.00
N GLY A 153 21.02 1.24 -3.81
CA GLY A 153 20.38 0.30 -4.74
C GLY A 153 19.43 -0.68 -4.04
N ASP A 154 18.90 -0.30 -2.90
CA ASP A 154 17.90 -1.06 -2.18
C ASP A 154 16.54 -0.93 -2.88
N TYR A 155 16.05 -2.05 -3.43
CA TYR A 155 14.74 -2.10 -4.07
C TYR A 155 13.61 -2.42 -3.10
N ASP A 156 13.84 -2.27 -1.80
CA ASP A 156 12.90 -2.52 -0.70
C ASP A 156 12.31 -3.93 -0.71
N GLU A 157 13.15 -4.90 -0.36
CA GLU A 157 12.76 -6.31 -0.27
C GLU A 157 11.85 -6.59 0.97
N GLY A 158 11.64 -5.61 1.83
CA GLY A 158 10.71 -5.69 2.95
C GLY A 158 9.24 -5.84 2.53
N PHE A 159 8.92 -5.42 1.29
CA PHE A 159 7.61 -5.64 0.68
C PHE A 159 7.77 -6.27 -0.71
N ALA A 160 7.29 -7.50 -0.88
CA ALA A 160 7.48 -8.22 -2.13
C ALA A 160 6.66 -7.64 -3.30
N VAL A 161 7.25 -7.56 -4.50
CA VAL A 161 6.57 -7.09 -5.72
C VAL A 161 5.29 -7.88 -6.04
N ALA A 162 5.21 -9.15 -5.63
CA ALA A 162 3.98 -9.95 -5.79
C ALA A 162 2.83 -9.36 -4.96
N LEU A 163 3.10 -8.80 -3.77
CA LEU A 163 2.10 -8.13 -2.94
C LEU A 163 1.70 -6.77 -3.54
N ALA A 164 2.66 -6.02 -4.09
CA ALA A 164 2.38 -4.81 -4.84
C ALA A 164 1.44 -5.07 -6.04
N CYS A 165 1.73 -6.11 -6.82
CA CYS A 165 0.86 -6.55 -7.92
C CYS A 165 -0.54 -6.95 -7.45
N LYS A 166 -0.66 -7.60 -6.28
CA LYS A 166 -1.95 -7.93 -5.67
C LYS A 166 -2.72 -6.66 -5.32
N ASP A 167 -2.07 -5.70 -4.65
CA ASP A 167 -2.72 -4.47 -4.21
C ASP A 167 -3.15 -3.60 -5.39
N LEU A 168 -2.32 -3.48 -6.43
CA LEU A 168 -2.66 -2.79 -7.67
C LEU A 168 -3.87 -3.45 -8.36
N LYS A 169 -3.89 -4.79 -8.46
CA LYS A 169 -5.04 -5.50 -9.03
C LYS A 169 -6.32 -5.23 -8.22
N LEU A 170 -6.27 -5.27 -6.89
CA LEU A 170 -7.42 -5.01 -6.03
C LEU A 170 -7.93 -3.57 -6.18
N ALA A 171 -7.03 -2.58 -6.31
CA ALA A 171 -7.40 -1.19 -6.57
C ALA A 171 -8.08 -1.03 -7.94
N GLY A 172 -7.57 -1.69 -8.98
CA GLY A 172 -8.19 -1.72 -10.30
C GLY A 172 -9.57 -2.40 -10.30
N ASP A 173 -9.74 -3.49 -9.54
CA ASP A 173 -11.04 -4.16 -9.36
C ASP A 173 -12.02 -3.22 -8.65
N LEU A 174 -11.61 -2.58 -7.57
CA LEU A 174 -12.44 -1.59 -6.87
C LEU A 174 -12.88 -0.45 -7.81
N ALA A 175 -11.94 0.10 -8.59
CA ALA A 175 -12.26 1.17 -9.54
C ALA A 175 -13.32 0.76 -10.58
N ARG A 176 -13.21 -0.46 -11.11
CA ARG A 176 -14.21 -1.01 -12.04
C ARG A 176 -15.58 -1.15 -11.38
N ASN A 177 -15.63 -1.62 -10.13
CA ASN A 177 -16.87 -1.80 -9.40
C ASN A 177 -17.60 -0.49 -9.10
N VAL A 178 -16.83 0.60 -8.88
CA VAL A 178 -17.41 1.94 -8.61
C VAL A 178 -17.46 2.86 -9.83
N GLY A 179 -17.03 2.37 -11.01
CA GLY A 179 -17.14 3.11 -12.28
C GLY A 179 -16.14 4.24 -12.45
N VAL A 180 -14.95 4.17 -11.83
CA VAL A 180 -13.88 5.18 -11.97
C VAL A 180 -12.88 4.75 -13.03
N PRO A 181 -12.67 5.53 -14.12
CA PRO A 181 -11.61 5.26 -15.09
C PRO A 181 -10.23 5.54 -14.47
N MET A 182 -9.25 4.65 -14.74
CA MET A 182 -7.92 4.68 -14.08
C MET A 182 -6.79 4.37 -15.08
N GLU A 183 -6.57 5.27 -16.03
CA GLU A 183 -5.60 5.09 -17.13
C GLU A 183 -4.16 5.03 -16.61
N VAL A 184 -3.76 5.95 -15.74
CA VAL A 184 -2.42 5.98 -15.14
C VAL A 184 -2.16 4.71 -14.34
N HIS A 185 -3.12 4.32 -13.52
CA HIS A 185 -3.03 3.09 -12.72
C HIS A 185 -2.86 1.84 -13.59
N ALA A 186 -3.62 1.71 -14.68
CA ALA A 186 -3.52 0.56 -15.58
C ALA A 186 -2.11 0.43 -16.19
N THR A 187 -1.48 1.57 -16.52
CA THR A 187 -0.10 1.61 -17.00
C THR A 187 0.87 1.13 -15.91
N VAL A 188 0.74 1.64 -14.70
CA VAL A 188 1.59 1.29 -13.55
C VAL A 188 1.42 -0.18 -13.17
N GLU A 189 0.19 -0.70 -13.11
CA GLU A 189 -0.06 -2.13 -12.88
C GLU A 189 0.70 -3.01 -13.89
N ASN A 190 0.68 -2.66 -15.17
CA ASN A 190 1.42 -3.40 -16.20
C ASN A 190 2.94 -3.32 -16.01
N ILE A 191 3.48 -2.18 -15.58
CA ILE A 191 4.91 -2.02 -15.27
C ILE A 191 5.31 -2.94 -14.11
N TYR A 192 4.53 -2.97 -13.03
CA TYR A 192 4.76 -3.87 -11.90
C TYR A 192 4.69 -5.35 -12.30
N ARG A 193 3.72 -5.72 -13.13
CA ARG A 193 3.59 -7.09 -13.66
C ARG A 193 4.80 -7.48 -14.52
N ARG A 194 5.33 -6.58 -15.36
CA ARG A 194 6.56 -6.81 -16.13
C ARG A 194 7.76 -7.00 -15.20
N ALA A 195 7.91 -6.15 -14.18
CA ALA A 195 8.98 -6.26 -13.20
C ALA A 195 8.92 -7.59 -12.46
N ARG A 196 7.75 -7.96 -11.96
CA ARG A 196 7.52 -9.26 -11.30
C ARG A 196 7.88 -10.45 -12.21
N ALA A 197 7.47 -10.41 -13.49
CA ALA A 197 7.78 -11.47 -14.45
C ALA A 197 9.28 -11.59 -14.74
N ARG A 198 10.03 -10.47 -14.73
CA ARG A 198 11.46 -10.43 -15.03
C ARG A 198 12.33 -10.77 -13.83
N TYR A 199 11.96 -10.33 -12.63
CA TYR A 199 12.83 -10.41 -11.44
C TYR A 199 12.30 -11.36 -10.36
N GLY A 200 11.10 -11.92 -10.53
CA GLY A 200 10.50 -12.90 -9.63
C GLY A 200 9.63 -12.30 -8.53
N ASP A 201 8.84 -13.16 -7.89
CA ASP A 201 7.80 -12.80 -6.92
C ASP A 201 8.32 -12.13 -5.65
N ARG A 202 9.54 -12.47 -5.24
CA ARG A 202 10.17 -12.02 -3.98
C ARG A 202 11.03 -10.78 -4.12
N ALA A 203 11.22 -10.27 -5.35
CA ALA A 203 11.88 -8.98 -5.55
C ALA A 203 11.13 -7.87 -4.80
N GLY A 204 11.85 -6.83 -4.39
CA GLY A 204 11.29 -5.73 -3.62
C GLY A 204 10.26 -4.89 -4.38
N GLU A 205 9.44 -4.12 -3.68
CA GLU A 205 8.37 -3.31 -4.29
C GLU A 205 8.90 -2.19 -5.20
N MET A 206 10.16 -1.77 -5.01
CA MET A 206 10.83 -0.77 -5.87
C MET A 206 11.55 -1.40 -7.07
N ILE A 207 11.49 -2.71 -7.26
CA ILE A 207 12.14 -3.40 -8.39
C ILE A 207 11.72 -2.89 -9.77
N PRO A 208 10.55 -2.27 -10.01
CA PRO A 208 10.25 -1.67 -11.30
C PRO A 208 11.28 -0.61 -11.75
N ALA A 209 11.99 0.07 -10.83
CA ALA A 209 13.08 0.97 -11.19
C ALA A 209 14.17 0.27 -12.01
N LYS A 210 14.45 -1.00 -11.69
CA LYS A 210 15.45 -1.81 -12.38
C LYS A 210 15.09 -2.07 -13.85
N LEU A 211 13.81 -2.05 -14.23
CA LEU A 211 13.43 -2.10 -15.65
C LEU A 211 14.03 -0.92 -16.41
N TYR A 212 13.87 0.28 -15.86
CA TYR A 212 14.37 1.52 -16.49
C TYR A 212 15.90 1.55 -16.48
N GLU A 213 16.54 1.09 -15.40
CA GLU A 213 18.00 1.00 -15.30
C GLU A 213 18.57 0.05 -16.35
N ASP A 214 17.98 -1.15 -16.48
CA ASP A 214 18.41 -2.16 -17.46
C ASP A 214 18.14 -1.70 -18.90
N ASP A 215 16.95 -1.14 -19.18
CA ASP A 215 16.57 -0.71 -20.53
C ASP A 215 17.39 0.51 -21.01
N THR A 216 17.90 1.34 -20.09
CA THR A 216 18.73 2.52 -20.41
C THR A 216 20.22 2.33 -20.16
N ASN A 217 20.63 1.18 -19.63
CA ASN A 217 21.98 0.90 -19.16
C ASN A 217 22.54 2.03 -18.25
N THR A 218 21.72 2.48 -17.30
CA THR A 218 22.03 3.61 -16.42
C THR A 218 21.47 3.37 -15.04
N LEU A 219 22.30 3.40 -14.01
CA LEU A 219 21.88 3.22 -12.63
C LEU A 219 21.44 4.56 -12.02
N LEU A 220 20.33 4.57 -11.30
CA LEU A 220 19.90 5.69 -10.47
C LEU A 220 20.60 5.64 -9.11
N ARG A 221 21.87 6.07 -9.07
CA ARG A 221 22.69 6.11 -7.84
C ARG A 221 23.30 7.50 -7.67
N ILE A 222 23.10 8.06 -6.48
CA ILE A 222 23.80 9.28 -6.04
C ILE A 222 25.26 8.89 -5.79
N LYS A 223 26.18 9.70 -6.30
CA LYS A 223 27.63 9.47 -6.17
C LYS A 223 28.20 10.24 -4.99
#